data_1cfe3c302ab71cbef340f1ffe5a26f19
#
_entry.id   1cfe3c302ab71cbef340f1ffe5a26f19
#
_cell.length_a   1.000
_cell.length_b   1.000
_cell.length_c   1.000
_cell.angle_alpha   90.00
_cell.angle_beta   90.00
_cell.angle_gamma   90.00
#
_symmetry.space_group_name_H-M   'P 1'
#
loop_
_entity.id
_entity.type
_entity.pdbx_description
1 polymer ?
#
loop_
_entity_poly.entity_id
_entity_poly.type
_entity_poly.pdbx_seq_one_letter_code
_entity_poly.pdbx_strand_id
1 'polypeptide(L)'
;DYHHQPSRSYGYYLLVGLGYLFLGLSILVVVGANWQDMPREARMIGLIALTLFTNLAGVYRYAQQRQGEAVVLLLLGSIFYGASIMLIAQIYHLGEHYPDGILWWSLGVLPMAVLTQSFMLTLLTMILSFIWFFVETSLHFFPFMFPVFLLLNAWYLWRVRQSMLLFLSLVTGVGLMGAYGVAWFDGESYRFAHGAEMVVFVWGYFVVLHGLAKWLSAHTLHVLKDYGALLSLWVLRFTLLTLFVMSFEGPWKDLLRASWET
;
A
#
# COMPACT_ATOMS: atom_id res chain seq x y z
N ASP A 1 -41.26 29.95 2.50
CA ASP A 1 -40.63 29.77 1.16
C ASP A 1 -39.45 28.84 1.27
N TYR A 2 -39.73 27.56 1.02
CA TYR A 2 -38.66 26.56 0.89
C TYR A 2 -38.06 26.73 -0.51
N HIS A 3 -36.84 27.29 -0.59
CA HIS A 3 -36.04 27.28 -1.80
C HIS A 3 -35.70 25.80 -2.14
N HIS A 4 -36.47 25.21 -3.04
CA HIS A 4 -36.07 24.00 -3.74
C HIS A 4 -34.80 24.32 -4.56
N GLN A 5 -33.61 24.02 -4.00
CA GLN A 5 -32.43 23.89 -4.84
C GLN A 5 -32.66 22.68 -5.76
N PRO A 6 -32.66 22.85 -7.08
CA PRO A 6 -32.81 21.74 -8.00
C PRO A 6 -31.67 20.75 -7.76
N SER A 7 -32.00 19.56 -7.27
CA SER A 7 -31.04 18.45 -7.16
C SER A 7 -30.53 18.15 -8.57
N ARG A 8 -29.29 18.54 -8.86
CA ARG A 8 -28.67 18.24 -10.15
C ARG A 8 -28.68 16.73 -10.35
N SER A 9 -29.24 16.30 -11.49
CA SER A 9 -29.38 14.89 -11.84
C SER A 9 -28.02 14.17 -11.82
N TYR A 10 -27.98 12.91 -11.41
CA TYR A 10 -26.78 12.06 -11.49
C TYR A 10 -26.12 12.10 -12.88
N GLY A 11 -26.93 12.20 -13.95
CA GLY A 11 -26.48 12.36 -15.32
C GLY A 11 -25.63 13.63 -15.54
N TYR A 12 -25.94 14.73 -14.87
CA TYR A 12 -25.14 15.94 -14.95
C TYR A 12 -23.74 15.75 -14.36
N TYR A 13 -23.62 15.14 -13.18
CA TYR A 13 -22.32 14.88 -12.55
C TYR A 13 -21.49 13.88 -13.35
N LEU A 14 -22.14 12.87 -13.94
CA LEU A 14 -21.50 11.88 -14.79
C LEU A 14 -20.95 12.53 -16.08
N LEU A 15 -21.76 13.39 -16.74
CA LEU A 15 -21.34 14.13 -17.93
C LEU A 15 -20.16 15.09 -17.63
N VAL A 16 -20.22 15.83 -16.52
CA VAL A 16 -19.15 16.72 -16.12
C VAL A 16 -17.88 15.94 -15.77
N GLY A 17 -18.01 14.82 -15.05
CA GLY A 17 -16.89 13.93 -14.74
C GLY A 17 -16.23 13.35 -15.99
N LEU A 18 -17.03 12.86 -16.95
CA LEU A 18 -16.52 12.40 -18.25
C LEU A 18 -15.84 13.52 -19.04
N GLY A 19 -16.40 14.74 -19.01
CA GLY A 19 -15.78 15.91 -19.66
C GLY A 19 -14.39 16.22 -19.11
N TYR A 20 -14.22 16.24 -17.80
CA TYR A 20 -12.90 16.42 -17.17
C TYR A 20 -11.95 15.27 -17.46
N LEU A 21 -12.44 14.03 -17.47
CA LEU A 21 -11.65 12.85 -17.82
C LEU A 21 -11.13 12.94 -19.26
N PHE A 22 -11.98 13.26 -20.22
CA PHE A 22 -11.56 13.42 -21.63
C PHE A 22 -10.60 14.59 -21.82
N LEU A 23 -10.82 15.70 -21.13
CA LEU A 23 -9.91 16.84 -21.16
C LEU A 23 -8.53 16.46 -20.60
N GLY A 24 -8.49 15.75 -19.47
CA GLY A 24 -7.25 15.22 -18.90
C GLY A 24 -6.53 14.25 -19.84
N LEU A 25 -7.27 13.30 -20.45
CA LEU A 25 -6.72 12.37 -21.43
C LEU A 25 -6.18 13.10 -22.66
N SER A 26 -6.89 14.12 -23.18
CA SER A 26 -6.43 14.91 -24.32
C SER A 26 -5.11 15.63 -24.04
N ILE A 27 -4.97 16.21 -22.85
CA ILE A 27 -3.72 16.84 -22.42
C ILE A 27 -2.59 15.80 -22.37
N LEU A 28 -2.85 14.63 -21.76
CA LEU A 28 -1.87 13.54 -21.68
C LEU A 28 -1.43 13.04 -23.07
N VAL A 29 -2.37 12.94 -24.04
CA VAL A 29 -2.06 12.54 -25.42
C VAL A 29 -1.18 13.58 -26.09
N VAL A 30 -1.50 14.88 -25.97
CA VAL A 30 -0.71 15.96 -26.56
C VAL A 30 0.69 16.02 -25.98
N VAL A 31 0.80 15.92 -24.64
CA VAL A 31 2.11 15.88 -23.96
C VAL A 31 2.89 14.63 -24.37
N GLY A 32 2.23 13.46 -24.40
CA GLY A 32 2.86 12.21 -24.79
C GLY A 32 3.35 12.20 -26.24
N ALA A 33 2.57 12.74 -27.16
CA ALA A 33 2.95 12.83 -28.58
C ALA A 33 4.19 13.71 -28.83
N ASN A 34 4.36 14.77 -28.03
CA ASN A 34 5.49 15.69 -28.15
C ASN A 34 6.61 15.42 -27.12
N TRP A 35 6.49 14.33 -26.36
CA TRP A 35 7.38 14.07 -25.22
C TRP A 35 8.86 13.94 -25.64
N GLN A 36 9.12 13.31 -26.77
CA GLN A 36 10.50 13.10 -27.25
C GLN A 36 11.14 14.35 -27.83
N ASP A 37 10.32 15.24 -28.38
CA ASP A 37 10.79 16.50 -29.00
C ASP A 37 11.10 17.57 -27.92
N MET A 38 10.62 17.39 -26.69
CA MET A 38 10.90 18.32 -25.60
C MET A 38 12.32 18.11 -25.05
N PRO A 39 13.10 19.19 -24.79
CA PRO A 39 14.37 19.10 -24.08
C PRO A 39 14.24 18.37 -22.74
N ARG A 40 15.26 17.60 -22.36
CA ARG A 40 15.28 16.84 -21.11
C ARG A 40 15.02 17.71 -19.87
N GLU A 41 15.65 18.88 -19.87
CA GLU A 41 15.52 19.87 -18.80
C GLU A 41 14.08 20.41 -18.68
N ALA A 42 13.44 20.68 -19.82
CA ALA A 42 12.05 21.16 -19.83
C ALA A 42 11.08 20.09 -19.29
N ARG A 43 11.28 18.83 -19.65
CA ARG A 43 10.52 17.70 -19.09
C ARG A 43 10.67 17.58 -17.57
N MET A 44 11.90 17.63 -17.09
CA MET A 44 12.21 17.56 -15.65
C MET A 44 11.60 18.73 -14.88
N ILE A 45 11.81 19.97 -15.36
CA ILE A 45 11.27 21.17 -14.73
C ILE A 45 9.74 21.13 -14.71
N GLY A 46 9.11 20.71 -15.80
CA GLY A 46 7.66 20.58 -15.89
C GLY A 46 7.08 19.58 -14.87
N LEU A 47 7.72 18.41 -14.71
CA LEU A 47 7.32 17.39 -13.75
C LEU A 47 7.47 17.89 -12.29
N ILE A 48 8.60 18.53 -11.97
CA ILE A 48 8.84 19.10 -10.66
C ILE A 48 7.84 20.22 -10.37
N ALA A 49 7.63 21.13 -11.33
CA ALA A 49 6.69 22.24 -11.17
C ALA A 49 5.24 21.74 -10.94
N LEU A 50 4.80 20.74 -11.71
CA LEU A 50 3.48 20.13 -11.56
C LEU A 50 3.31 19.48 -10.18
N THR A 51 4.31 18.73 -9.74
CA THR A 51 4.32 18.08 -8.42
C THR A 51 4.29 19.12 -7.28
N LEU A 52 5.13 20.16 -7.37
CA LEU A 52 5.16 21.22 -6.38
C LEU A 52 3.85 22.01 -6.35
N PHE A 53 3.34 22.41 -7.51
CA PHE A 53 2.10 23.20 -7.60
C PHE A 53 0.92 22.44 -6.97
N THR A 54 0.72 21.17 -7.29
CA THR A 54 -0.39 20.38 -6.76
C THR A 54 -0.27 20.14 -5.27
N ASN A 55 0.94 19.83 -4.76
CA ASN A 55 1.14 19.67 -3.32
C ASN A 55 1.00 20.98 -2.54
N LEU A 56 1.55 22.10 -3.05
CA LEU A 56 1.38 23.42 -2.43
C LEU A 56 -0.09 23.86 -2.43
N ALA A 57 -0.83 23.64 -3.53
CA ALA A 57 -2.26 23.89 -3.58
C ALA A 57 -3.02 23.03 -2.54
N GLY A 58 -2.64 21.76 -2.37
CA GLY A 58 -3.20 20.88 -1.36
C GLY A 58 -2.96 21.39 0.07
N VAL A 59 -1.72 21.76 0.39
CA VAL A 59 -1.35 22.34 1.70
C VAL A 59 -2.10 23.67 1.93
N TYR A 60 -2.19 24.51 0.93
CA TYR A 60 -2.94 25.76 1.02
C TYR A 60 -4.43 25.53 1.33
N ARG A 61 -5.08 24.56 0.66
CA ARG A 61 -6.47 24.18 0.95
C ARG A 61 -6.62 23.59 2.34
N TYR A 62 -5.63 22.80 2.79
CA TYR A 62 -5.60 22.27 4.15
C TYR A 62 -5.55 23.38 5.19
N ALA A 63 -4.70 24.39 4.99
CA ALA A 63 -4.61 25.57 5.85
C ALA A 63 -5.94 26.38 5.89
N GLN A 64 -6.71 26.37 4.80
CA GLN A 64 -8.05 26.97 4.74
C GLN A 64 -9.16 26.12 5.38
N GLN A 65 -8.82 25.02 6.05
CA GLN A 65 -9.76 24.06 6.65
C GLN A 65 -10.66 23.33 5.62
N ARG A 66 -10.32 23.36 4.34
CA ARG A 66 -11.01 22.62 3.27
C ARG A 66 -10.43 21.22 3.11
N GLN A 67 -10.60 20.38 4.13
CA GLN A 67 -9.94 19.08 4.23
C GLN A 67 -10.22 18.16 3.04
N GLY A 68 -11.46 18.11 2.51
CA GLY A 68 -11.83 17.27 1.37
C GLY A 68 -11.06 17.63 0.09
N GLU A 69 -11.02 18.92 -0.25
CA GLU A 69 -10.27 19.41 -1.42
C GLU A 69 -8.76 19.22 -1.23
N ALA A 70 -8.26 19.46 -0.01
CA ALA A 70 -6.86 19.28 0.33
C ALA A 70 -6.40 17.84 0.11
N VAL A 71 -7.15 16.87 0.60
CA VAL A 71 -6.82 15.44 0.46
C VAL A 71 -6.77 15.02 -1.01
N VAL A 72 -7.72 15.48 -1.83
CA VAL A 72 -7.74 15.18 -3.27
C VAL A 72 -6.51 15.77 -3.97
N LEU A 73 -6.16 17.03 -3.69
CA LEU A 73 -4.98 17.67 -4.27
C LEU A 73 -3.67 17.02 -3.81
N LEU A 74 -3.56 16.67 -2.53
CA LEU A 74 -2.38 15.97 -1.99
C LEU A 74 -2.25 14.55 -2.52
N LEU A 75 -3.37 13.84 -2.72
CA LEU A 75 -3.38 12.53 -3.36
C LEU A 75 -2.88 12.63 -4.81
N LEU A 76 -3.41 13.59 -5.57
CA LEU A 76 -2.98 13.86 -6.95
C LEU A 76 -1.50 14.28 -7.00
N GLY A 77 -1.08 15.17 -6.11
CA GLY A 77 0.31 15.59 -5.97
C GLY A 77 1.25 14.43 -5.60
N SER A 78 0.78 13.49 -4.78
CA SER A 78 1.52 12.26 -4.44
C SER A 78 1.66 11.34 -5.65
N ILE A 79 0.65 11.22 -6.51
CA ILE A 79 0.72 10.46 -7.75
C ILE A 79 1.70 11.13 -8.73
N PHE A 80 1.64 12.45 -8.89
CA PHE A 80 2.60 13.18 -9.73
C PHE A 80 4.02 13.08 -9.20
N TYR A 81 4.22 13.07 -7.89
CA TYR A 81 5.53 12.87 -7.28
C TYR A 81 6.13 11.51 -7.68
N GLY A 82 5.37 10.42 -7.55
CA GLY A 82 5.83 9.10 -7.98
C GLY A 82 6.10 9.01 -9.47
N ALA A 83 5.18 9.55 -10.30
CA ALA A 83 5.38 9.62 -11.75
C ALA A 83 6.65 10.42 -12.10
N SER A 84 6.90 11.54 -11.39
CA SER A 84 8.11 12.36 -11.59
C SER A 84 9.38 11.57 -11.27
N ILE A 85 9.42 10.81 -10.17
CA ILE A 85 10.58 9.96 -9.82
C ILE A 85 10.87 8.99 -10.97
N MET A 86 9.85 8.25 -11.44
CA MET A 86 10.01 7.24 -12.48
C MET A 86 10.44 7.85 -13.82
N LEU A 87 9.80 8.96 -14.23
CA LEU A 87 10.10 9.62 -15.50
C LEU A 87 11.47 10.32 -15.48
N ILE A 88 11.87 10.95 -14.38
CA ILE A 88 13.19 11.55 -14.23
C ILE A 88 14.27 10.45 -14.26
N ALA A 89 14.05 9.34 -13.55
CA ALA A 89 14.96 8.20 -13.60
C ALA A 89 15.13 7.66 -15.01
N GLN A 90 14.06 7.58 -15.82
CA GLN A 90 14.12 7.17 -17.22
C GLN A 90 14.86 8.19 -18.10
N ILE A 91 14.62 9.50 -17.91
CA ILE A 91 15.24 10.57 -18.72
C ILE A 91 16.78 10.58 -18.54
N TYR A 92 17.24 10.38 -17.30
CA TYR A 92 18.65 10.46 -16.95
C TYR A 92 19.33 9.09 -16.81
N HIS A 93 18.58 8.00 -17.08
CA HIS A 93 19.08 6.63 -16.92
C HIS A 93 19.60 6.38 -15.50
N LEU A 94 18.93 6.96 -14.52
CA LEU A 94 19.23 6.78 -13.11
C LEU A 94 18.58 5.49 -12.61
N GLY A 95 19.31 4.72 -11.82
CA GLY A 95 18.70 3.61 -11.11
C GLY A 95 19.43 2.30 -11.37
N GLU A 96 20.42 2.03 -10.54
CA GLU A 96 21.03 0.71 -10.41
C GLU A 96 20.08 -0.24 -9.66
N HIS A 97 19.28 0.30 -8.73
CA HIS A 97 18.31 -0.46 -7.94
C HIS A 97 16.88 0.09 -8.14
N TYR A 98 16.12 -0.56 -9.00
CA TYR A 98 14.75 -0.17 -9.39
C TYR A 98 13.78 0.07 -8.20
N PRO A 99 13.80 -0.75 -7.11
CA PRO A 99 12.87 -0.58 -5.99
C PRO A 99 12.99 0.76 -5.25
N ASP A 100 14.18 1.39 -5.27
CA ASP A 100 14.41 2.66 -4.58
C ASP A 100 13.44 3.76 -5.01
N GLY A 101 13.06 3.79 -6.28
CA GLY A 101 12.07 4.74 -6.77
C GLY A 101 10.70 4.60 -6.08
N ILE A 102 10.26 3.36 -5.83
CA ILE A 102 9.00 3.07 -5.13
C ILE A 102 9.13 3.39 -3.65
N LEU A 103 10.29 3.09 -3.05
CA LEU A 103 10.59 3.46 -1.66
C LEU A 103 10.52 4.97 -1.46
N TRP A 104 11.23 5.74 -2.30
CA TRP A 104 11.22 7.20 -2.22
C TRP A 104 9.81 7.77 -2.45
N TRP A 105 9.03 7.14 -3.34
CA TRP A 105 7.63 7.52 -3.52
C TRP A 105 6.83 7.31 -2.24
N SER A 106 6.90 6.14 -1.63
CA SER A 106 6.17 5.83 -0.40
C SER A 106 6.61 6.71 0.79
N LEU A 107 7.93 6.98 0.91
CA LEU A 107 8.48 7.89 1.93
C LEU A 107 8.04 9.34 1.73
N GLY A 108 7.89 9.81 0.49
CA GLY A 108 7.39 11.16 0.21
C GLY A 108 5.89 11.34 0.54
N VAL A 109 5.09 10.29 0.39
CA VAL A 109 3.65 10.32 0.75
C VAL A 109 3.45 10.21 2.26
N LEU A 110 4.32 9.49 2.98
CA LEU A 110 4.21 9.22 4.41
C LEU A 110 4.00 10.50 5.27
N PRO A 111 4.81 11.58 5.17
CA PRO A 111 4.59 12.78 5.97
C PRO A 111 3.24 13.45 5.68
N MET A 112 2.76 13.40 4.44
CA MET A 112 1.44 13.93 4.09
C MET A 112 0.33 13.11 4.72
N ALA A 113 0.47 11.78 4.78
CA ALA A 113 -0.47 10.89 5.46
C ALA A 113 -0.53 11.19 6.98
N VAL A 114 0.63 11.40 7.61
CA VAL A 114 0.73 11.74 9.05
C VAL A 114 0.12 13.11 9.35
N LEU A 115 0.47 14.14 8.58
CA LEU A 115 0.03 15.52 8.82
C LEU A 115 -1.47 15.70 8.59
N THR A 116 -2.02 15.10 7.54
CA THR A 116 -3.44 15.23 7.21
C THR A 116 -4.32 14.21 7.92
N GLN A 117 -3.74 13.15 8.48
CA GLN A 117 -4.46 12.03 9.08
C GLN A 117 -5.52 11.45 8.11
N SER A 118 -5.21 11.49 6.82
CA SER A 118 -6.13 11.06 5.77
C SER A 118 -6.05 9.55 5.55
N PHE A 119 -7.22 8.90 5.54
CA PHE A 119 -7.33 7.48 5.18
C PHE A 119 -6.76 7.18 3.78
N MET A 120 -7.06 8.03 2.80
CA MET A 120 -6.64 7.84 1.41
C MET A 120 -5.12 7.90 1.24
N LEU A 121 -4.47 8.86 1.90
CA LEU A 121 -3.00 8.98 1.85
C LEU A 121 -2.31 7.86 2.62
N THR A 122 -2.86 7.45 3.77
CA THR A 122 -2.36 6.28 4.52
C THR A 122 -2.51 5.00 3.70
N LEU A 123 -3.65 4.82 3.04
CA LEU A 123 -3.89 3.67 2.16
C LEU A 123 -2.92 3.67 0.98
N LEU A 124 -2.70 4.81 0.32
CA LEU A 124 -1.72 4.93 -0.76
C LEU A 124 -0.31 4.57 -0.27
N THR A 125 0.11 5.08 0.89
CA THR A 125 1.40 4.75 1.50
C THR A 125 1.52 3.24 1.74
N MET A 126 0.46 2.60 2.24
CA MET A 126 0.45 1.15 2.46
C MET A 126 0.53 0.37 1.14
N ILE A 127 -0.23 0.75 0.12
CA ILE A 127 -0.18 0.10 -1.20
C ILE A 127 1.25 0.19 -1.78
N LEU A 128 1.86 1.38 -1.77
CA LEU A 128 3.22 1.59 -2.25
C LEU A 128 4.24 0.78 -1.46
N SER A 129 4.11 0.73 -0.13
CA SER A 129 5.01 -0.06 0.72
C SER A 129 4.92 -1.56 0.45
N PHE A 130 3.71 -2.10 0.16
CA PHE A 130 3.56 -3.49 -0.24
C PHE A 130 4.17 -3.76 -1.63
N ILE A 131 3.94 -2.86 -2.60
CA ILE A 131 4.56 -2.99 -3.92
C ILE A 131 6.08 -3.00 -3.76
N TRP A 132 6.64 -2.05 -2.99
CA TRP A 132 8.08 -2.01 -2.71
C TRP A 132 8.57 -3.28 -2.02
N PHE A 133 7.84 -3.77 -0.99
CA PHE A 133 8.19 -5.01 -0.30
C PHE A 133 8.33 -6.19 -1.27
N PHE A 134 7.35 -6.40 -2.15
CA PHE A 134 7.38 -7.52 -3.09
C PHE A 134 8.47 -7.35 -4.16
N VAL A 135 8.71 -6.14 -4.64
CA VAL A 135 9.76 -5.89 -5.62
C VAL A 135 11.14 -6.08 -4.98
N GLU A 136 11.36 -5.55 -3.79
CA GLU A 136 12.62 -5.66 -3.03
C GLU A 136 12.94 -7.13 -2.74
N THR A 137 11.97 -7.86 -2.20
CA THR A 137 12.14 -9.29 -1.89
C THR A 137 12.33 -10.16 -3.13
N SER A 138 11.76 -9.79 -4.28
CA SER A 138 11.97 -10.50 -5.54
C SER A 138 13.39 -10.36 -6.08
N LEU A 139 14.09 -9.29 -5.69
CA LEU A 139 15.50 -9.05 -6.00
C LEU A 139 16.46 -9.56 -4.93
N HIS A 140 15.96 -10.30 -3.94
CA HIS A 140 16.73 -10.91 -2.86
C HIS A 140 17.33 -9.92 -1.87
N PHE A 141 16.71 -8.74 -1.71
CA PHE A 141 17.08 -7.77 -0.69
C PHE A 141 16.14 -7.80 0.50
N PHE A 142 16.66 -7.45 1.68
CA PHE A 142 15.85 -7.40 2.89
C PHE A 142 15.13 -6.05 3.03
N PRO A 143 13.77 -6.04 3.13
CA PRO A 143 12.98 -4.81 3.12
C PRO A 143 12.93 -4.12 4.50
N PHE A 144 14.06 -3.66 5.05
CA PHE A 144 14.14 -3.15 6.43
C PHE A 144 13.38 -1.83 6.67
N MET A 145 12.97 -1.12 5.64
CA MET A 145 12.09 0.06 5.81
C MET A 145 10.59 -0.31 5.93
N PHE A 146 10.21 -1.54 5.58
CA PHE A 146 8.81 -1.95 5.62
C PHE A 146 8.16 -1.83 7.00
N PRO A 147 8.84 -2.14 8.14
CA PRO A 147 8.29 -1.92 9.47
C PRO A 147 7.88 -0.47 9.77
N VAL A 148 8.56 0.53 9.16
CA VAL A 148 8.19 1.95 9.33
C VAL A 148 6.78 2.21 8.83
N PHE A 149 6.41 1.64 7.68
CA PHE A 149 5.07 1.77 7.13
C PHE A 149 4.02 1.01 7.96
N LEU A 150 4.38 -0.15 8.50
CA LEU A 150 3.52 -0.89 9.43
C LEU A 150 3.28 -0.10 10.73
N LEU A 151 4.29 0.57 11.27
CA LEU A 151 4.17 1.45 12.43
C LEU A 151 3.27 2.66 12.14
N LEU A 152 3.38 3.28 10.96
CA LEU A 152 2.46 4.33 10.52
C LEU A 152 1.02 3.82 10.52
N ASN A 153 0.79 2.65 9.94
CA ASN A 153 -0.54 2.05 9.86
C ASN A 153 -1.11 1.74 11.25
N ALA A 154 -0.29 1.13 12.13
CA ALA A 154 -0.66 0.87 13.53
C ALA A 154 -1.01 2.17 14.29
N TRP A 155 -0.18 3.21 14.11
CA TRP A 155 -0.44 4.53 14.69
C TRP A 155 -1.75 5.13 14.19
N TYR A 156 -2.02 5.05 12.87
CA TYR A 156 -3.26 5.54 12.27
C TYR A 156 -4.48 4.84 12.87
N LEU A 157 -4.47 3.51 12.96
CA LEU A 157 -5.55 2.70 13.51
C LEU A 157 -5.81 3.02 14.99
N TRP A 158 -4.75 3.32 15.74
CA TRP A 158 -4.88 3.61 17.18
C TRP A 158 -5.35 5.03 17.45
N ARG A 159 -4.82 6.01 16.71
CA ARG A 159 -4.98 7.44 17.05
C ARG A 159 -6.00 8.17 16.19
N VAL A 160 -6.24 7.73 14.97
CA VAL A 160 -6.98 8.53 14.00
C VAL A 160 -8.35 7.93 13.71
N ARG A 161 -8.39 6.80 13.06
CA ARG A 161 -9.65 6.20 12.61
C ARG A 161 -9.52 4.69 12.46
N GLN A 162 -10.57 4.01 12.88
CA GLN A 162 -10.73 2.58 12.68
C GLN A 162 -11.02 2.28 11.22
N SER A 163 -10.29 1.29 10.68
CA SER A 163 -10.46 0.84 9.31
C SER A 163 -10.15 -0.65 9.21
N MET A 164 -11.13 -1.42 8.76
CA MET A 164 -10.95 -2.86 8.58
C MET A 164 -9.89 -3.20 7.52
N LEU A 165 -9.83 -2.39 6.46
CA LEU A 165 -8.85 -2.58 5.39
C LEU A 165 -7.43 -2.33 5.87
N LEU A 166 -7.19 -1.24 6.61
CA LEU A 166 -5.88 -0.95 7.19
C LEU A 166 -5.51 -1.96 8.28
N PHE A 167 -6.48 -2.43 9.07
CA PHE A 167 -6.23 -3.50 10.05
C PHE A 167 -5.77 -4.80 9.38
N LEU A 168 -6.45 -5.23 8.31
CA LEU A 168 -6.04 -6.41 7.55
C LEU A 168 -4.68 -6.21 6.88
N SER A 169 -4.40 -5.02 6.34
CA SER A 169 -3.09 -4.73 5.75
C SER A 169 -1.97 -4.78 6.80
N LEU A 170 -2.23 -4.31 8.04
CA LEU A 170 -1.27 -4.42 9.13
C LEU A 170 -0.99 -5.89 9.49
N VAL A 171 -2.04 -6.68 9.70
CA VAL A 171 -1.91 -8.11 10.01
C VAL A 171 -1.16 -8.85 8.88
N THR A 172 -1.57 -8.64 7.62
CA THR A 172 -0.92 -9.25 6.47
C THR A 172 0.55 -8.83 6.36
N GLY A 173 0.83 -7.54 6.54
CA GLY A 173 2.20 -7.01 6.46
C GLY A 173 3.13 -7.57 7.54
N VAL A 174 2.65 -7.71 8.77
CA VAL A 174 3.41 -8.35 9.87
C VAL A 174 3.70 -9.82 9.54
N GLY A 175 2.70 -10.55 9.03
CA GLY A 175 2.87 -11.95 8.62
C GLY A 175 3.87 -12.11 7.48
N LEU A 176 3.78 -11.28 6.43
CA LEU A 176 4.71 -11.32 5.30
C LEU A 176 6.13 -10.96 5.73
N MET A 177 6.29 -9.92 6.56
CA MET A 177 7.61 -9.54 7.07
C MET A 177 8.22 -10.65 7.93
N GLY A 178 7.41 -11.30 8.78
CA GLY A 178 7.86 -12.44 9.58
C GLY A 178 8.24 -13.64 8.72
N ALA A 179 7.40 -14.01 7.75
CA ALA A 179 7.67 -15.11 6.82
C ALA A 179 8.95 -14.88 6.01
N TYR A 180 9.13 -13.66 5.49
CA TYR A 180 10.35 -13.32 4.77
C TYR A 180 11.58 -13.28 5.68
N GLY A 181 11.42 -12.83 6.93
CA GLY A 181 12.47 -12.86 7.94
C GLY A 181 12.96 -14.27 8.22
N VAL A 182 12.04 -15.24 8.38
CA VAL A 182 12.41 -16.65 8.54
C VAL A 182 13.20 -17.16 7.33
N ALA A 183 12.70 -16.93 6.11
CA ALA A 183 13.37 -17.32 4.88
C ALA A 183 14.76 -16.68 4.71
N TRP A 184 14.90 -15.42 5.14
CA TRP A 184 16.16 -14.69 5.09
C TRP A 184 17.22 -15.28 6.02
N PHE A 185 16.85 -15.60 7.27
CA PHE A 185 17.78 -16.16 8.26
C PHE A 185 18.15 -17.62 7.94
N ASP A 186 17.29 -18.33 7.23
CA ASP A 186 17.57 -19.70 6.76
C ASP A 186 18.47 -19.72 5.49
N GLY A 187 18.83 -18.55 4.96
CA GLY A 187 19.66 -18.42 3.76
C GLY A 187 18.90 -18.63 2.44
N GLU A 188 17.61 -18.89 2.51
CA GLU A 188 16.72 -19.08 1.36
C GLU A 188 15.96 -17.79 1.01
N SER A 189 16.65 -16.66 0.98
CA SER A 189 16.10 -15.29 0.90
C SER A 189 15.10 -15.00 -0.24
N TYR A 190 14.82 -15.95 -1.10
CA TYR A 190 13.90 -15.79 -2.24
C TYR A 190 12.90 -16.94 -2.43
N ARG A 191 12.94 -17.94 -1.58
CA ARG A 191 12.03 -19.10 -1.67
C ARG A 191 11.12 -19.16 -0.45
N PHE A 192 10.02 -18.46 -0.49
CA PHE A 192 9.00 -18.45 0.57
C PHE A 192 8.45 -19.82 0.98
N ALA A 193 8.90 -20.91 0.41
CA ALA A 193 8.03 -22.08 0.40
C ALA A 193 8.68 -23.43 0.72
N HIS A 194 9.95 -23.55 1.13
CA HIS A 194 10.58 -24.87 1.02
C HIS A 194 11.11 -25.47 2.33
N GLY A 195 10.99 -24.81 3.48
CA GLY A 195 11.51 -25.30 4.75
C GLY A 195 10.45 -25.68 5.77
N ALA A 196 10.77 -26.61 6.66
CA ALA A 196 9.94 -26.97 7.81
C ALA A 196 9.69 -25.74 8.71
N GLU A 197 10.66 -24.82 8.80
CA GLU A 197 10.62 -23.57 9.56
C GLU A 197 9.49 -22.66 9.06
N MET A 198 9.29 -22.55 7.73
CA MET A 198 8.21 -21.77 7.16
C MET A 198 6.83 -22.34 7.52
N VAL A 199 6.68 -23.64 7.48
CA VAL A 199 5.42 -24.31 7.88
C VAL A 199 5.14 -24.06 9.35
N VAL A 200 6.14 -24.21 10.22
CA VAL A 200 6.01 -23.91 11.66
C VAL A 200 5.66 -22.44 11.88
N PHE A 201 6.33 -21.53 11.18
CA PHE A 201 6.02 -20.10 11.26
C PHE A 201 4.57 -19.80 10.87
N VAL A 202 4.10 -20.28 9.72
CA VAL A 202 2.75 -20.02 9.21
C VAL A 202 1.69 -20.55 10.19
N TRP A 203 1.84 -21.76 10.68
CA TRP A 203 0.91 -22.33 11.65
C TRP A 203 0.98 -21.61 12.99
N GLY A 204 2.18 -21.29 13.50
CA GLY A 204 2.37 -20.49 14.69
C GLY A 204 1.71 -19.13 14.57
N TYR A 205 1.87 -18.47 13.43
CA TYR A 205 1.24 -17.18 13.13
C TYR A 205 -0.29 -17.29 13.14
N PHE A 206 -0.89 -18.33 12.54
CA PHE A 206 -2.34 -18.53 12.59
C PHE A 206 -2.85 -18.80 14.02
N VAL A 207 -2.11 -19.53 14.83
CA VAL A 207 -2.45 -19.73 16.25
C VAL A 207 -2.45 -18.41 17.01
N VAL A 208 -1.42 -17.58 16.83
CA VAL A 208 -1.33 -16.25 17.43
C VAL A 208 -2.48 -15.36 16.96
N LEU A 209 -2.77 -15.33 15.67
CA LEU A 209 -3.88 -14.56 15.11
C LEU A 209 -5.24 -15.03 15.61
N HIS A 210 -5.42 -16.35 15.79
CA HIS A 210 -6.64 -16.91 16.37
C HIS A 210 -6.80 -16.47 17.82
N GLY A 211 -5.73 -16.54 18.62
CA GLY A 211 -5.71 -16.02 19.98
C GLY A 211 -6.05 -14.54 20.06
N LEU A 212 -5.43 -13.73 19.19
CA LEU A 212 -5.71 -12.31 19.06
C LEU A 212 -7.18 -12.05 18.68
N ALA A 213 -7.73 -12.80 17.72
CA ALA A 213 -9.11 -12.68 17.30
C ALA A 213 -10.09 -12.97 18.44
N LYS A 214 -9.83 -14.01 19.22
CA LYS A 214 -10.61 -14.34 20.43
C LYS A 214 -10.52 -13.24 21.48
N TRP A 215 -9.32 -12.74 21.74
CA TRP A 215 -9.10 -11.66 22.70
C TRP A 215 -9.82 -10.38 22.28
N LEU A 216 -9.72 -9.98 21.01
CA LEU A 216 -10.44 -8.82 20.46
C LEU A 216 -11.96 -9.00 20.55
N SER A 217 -12.47 -10.20 20.25
CA SER A 217 -13.91 -10.50 20.31
C SER A 217 -14.46 -10.49 21.74
N ALA A 218 -13.64 -10.78 22.73
CA ALA A 218 -14.00 -10.74 24.14
C ALA A 218 -13.99 -9.33 24.74
N HIS A 219 -13.43 -8.35 24.02
CA HIS A 219 -13.33 -6.97 24.52
C HIS A 219 -14.70 -6.27 24.53
N THR A 220 -14.87 -5.28 25.43
CA THR A 220 -16.16 -4.55 25.58
C THR A 220 -16.46 -3.59 24.44
N LEU A 221 -15.42 -3.05 23.79
CA LEU A 221 -15.55 -2.08 22.69
C LEU A 221 -16.04 -2.75 21.40
N HIS A 222 -17.13 -2.24 20.82
CA HIS A 222 -17.75 -2.78 19.59
C HIS A 222 -16.75 -2.94 18.44
N VAL A 223 -15.89 -1.96 18.25
CA VAL A 223 -14.91 -1.94 17.17
C VAL A 223 -13.88 -3.05 17.29
N LEU A 224 -13.42 -3.34 18.51
CA LEU A 224 -12.50 -4.45 18.74
C LEU A 224 -13.18 -5.79 18.48
N LYS A 225 -14.48 -5.91 18.77
CA LYS A 225 -15.27 -7.09 18.41
C LYS A 225 -15.35 -7.27 16.89
N ASP A 226 -15.58 -6.18 16.14
CA ASP A 226 -15.65 -6.22 14.69
C ASP A 226 -14.29 -6.63 14.07
N TYR A 227 -13.20 -6.12 14.61
CA TYR A 227 -11.85 -6.59 14.24
C TYR A 227 -11.62 -8.06 14.58
N GLY A 228 -12.07 -8.50 15.75
CA GLY A 228 -11.97 -9.90 16.16
C GLY A 228 -12.76 -10.83 15.26
N ALA A 229 -14.01 -10.46 14.92
CA ALA A 229 -14.85 -11.22 13.99
C ALA A 229 -14.23 -11.29 12.58
N LEU A 230 -13.77 -10.14 12.05
CA LEU A 230 -13.09 -10.07 10.76
C LEU A 230 -11.83 -10.95 10.75
N LEU A 231 -10.99 -10.83 11.78
CA LEU A 231 -9.75 -11.61 11.89
C LEU A 231 -10.04 -13.10 11.99
N SER A 232 -11.08 -13.50 12.74
CA SER A 232 -11.49 -14.90 12.82
C SER A 232 -11.87 -15.49 11.47
N LEU A 233 -12.62 -14.73 10.66
CA LEU A 233 -12.99 -15.14 9.29
C LEU A 233 -11.77 -15.27 8.38
N TRP A 234 -10.82 -14.34 8.48
CA TRP A 234 -9.60 -14.37 7.70
C TRP A 234 -8.71 -15.55 8.09
N VAL A 235 -8.47 -15.74 9.40
CA VAL A 235 -7.69 -16.87 9.90
C VAL A 235 -8.31 -18.19 9.45
N LEU A 236 -9.64 -18.34 9.57
CA LEU A 236 -10.33 -19.56 9.12
C LEU A 236 -10.10 -19.81 7.62
N ARG A 237 -10.27 -18.80 6.77
CA ARG A 237 -10.09 -18.94 5.32
C ARG A 237 -8.66 -19.33 4.95
N PHE A 238 -7.67 -18.65 5.51
CA PHE A 238 -6.27 -18.97 5.23
C PHE A 238 -5.83 -20.30 5.81
N THR A 239 -6.33 -20.68 6.99
CA THR A 239 -6.11 -22.01 7.56
C THR A 239 -6.66 -23.10 6.65
N LEU A 240 -7.91 -22.94 6.15
CA LEU A 240 -8.49 -23.89 5.22
C LEU A 240 -7.72 -23.95 3.89
N LEU A 241 -7.27 -22.80 3.36
CA LEU A 241 -6.45 -22.76 2.17
C LEU A 241 -5.10 -23.48 2.39
N THR A 242 -4.46 -23.25 3.52
CA THR A 242 -3.18 -23.91 3.87
C THR A 242 -3.39 -25.43 4.02
N LEU A 243 -4.46 -25.86 4.68
CA LEU A 243 -4.83 -27.27 4.78
C LEU A 243 -5.08 -27.90 3.40
N PHE A 244 -5.75 -27.15 2.51
CA PHE A 244 -5.96 -27.59 1.14
C PHE A 244 -4.64 -27.76 0.38
N VAL A 245 -3.73 -26.77 0.47
CA VAL A 245 -2.38 -26.89 -0.12
C VAL A 245 -1.61 -28.06 0.47
N MET A 246 -1.69 -28.27 1.78
CA MET A 246 -1.07 -29.41 2.47
C MET A 246 -1.71 -30.77 2.14
N SER A 247 -2.87 -30.82 1.48
CA SER A 247 -3.45 -32.08 0.99
C SER A 247 -2.73 -32.64 -0.24
N PHE A 248 -1.87 -31.86 -0.90
CA PHE A 248 -1.06 -32.32 -2.02
C PHE A 248 0.26 -32.91 -1.56
N GLU A 249 0.82 -33.81 -2.36
CA GLU A 249 2.05 -34.56 -2.03
C GLU A 249 3.31 -33.65 -2.00
N GLY A 250 3.35 -32.60 -2.80
CA GLY A 250 4.50 -31.70 -2.94
C GLY A 250 5.05 -31.16 -1.62
N PRO A 251 4.23 -30.45 -0.81
CA PRO A 251 4.67 -29.93 0.47
C PRO A 251 5.22 -30.96 1.45
N TRP A 252 4.69 -32.19 1.42
CA TRP A 252 5.14 -33.27 2.28
C TRP A 252 6.49 -33.86 1.85
N LYS A 253 6.76 -33.95 0.54
CA LYS A 253 8.07 -34.42 0.04
C LYS A 253 9.19 -33.50 0.52
N ASP A 254 9.00 -32.20 0.49
CA ASP A 254 10.00 -31.26 0.92
C ASP A 254 10.19 -31.27 2.46
N LEU A 255 9.11 -31.36 3.22
CA LEU A 255 9.15 -31.54 4.68
C LEU A 255 9.87 -32.83 5.13
N LEU A 256 9.58 -33.96 4.49
CA LEU A 256 10.16 -35.23 4.85
C LEU A 256 11.64 -35.33 4.44
N ARG A 257 12.08 -34.70 3.36
CA ARG A 257 13.49 -34.62 2.97
C ARG A 257 14.32 -33.82 3.98
N ALA A 258 13.83 -32.67 4.44
CA ALA A 258 14.52 -31.84 5.42
C ALA A 258 14.75 -32.56 6.77
N SER A 259 13.90 -33.52 7.15
CA SER A 259 14.00 -34.22 8.44
C SER A 259 15.00 -35.37 8.46
N TRP A 260 15.59 -35.78 7.31
CA TRP A 260 16.51 -36.90 7.21
C TRP A 260 17.97 -36.48 6.92
N GLU A 261 18.24 -35.22 6.73
CA GLU A 261 19.58 -34.68 6.45
C GLU A 261 20.24 -34.02 7.69
N THR A 262 19.60 -34.09 8.87
CA THR A 262 20.17 -33.70 10.16
C THR A 262 20.51 -34.94 10.98
#